data_50b3f569cc66fc1034871d848794fe30
#
_entry.id   50b3f569cc66fc1034871d848794fe30
#
_cell.length_a   1.000
_cell.length_b   1.000
_cell.length_c   1.000
_cell.angle_alpha   90.00
_cell.angle_beta   90.00
_cell.angle_gamma   90.00
#
_symmetry.space_group_name_H-M   'P 1'
#
loop_
_entity.id
_entity.type
_entity.pdbx_description
1 polymer ?
#
loop_
_entity_poly.entity_id
_entity_poly.type
_entity_poly.pdbx_seq_one_letter_code
_entity_poly.pdbx_strand_id
1 'polypeptide(L)'
;MAMRLRSLPVLFLWCSLANAQPKLIDAHLHYNGDPAFLKRLLTKLDEADGLAFLLVDPKDFDGVKESIKQHSNRLVGFGEIQLDEPKVLEQIDRFHAAGFRGLGELSGPKRNYDDPAYAPIYARAEKYGMFILFHTGIVNRTTPDIPADISVDRMRATTLDNIARRYPKITLIGAHLGNPDYAWAAEIARWNPNIYWDLSGSTLIKKQEDYTFFKSIFWWSDIASPHSPKGGPSAFEKVVFGSDVFGGELEEFDRALDRYHKMLDACGVPPEAQANIFAGTLWRILNK
;
A
#
# COMPACT_ATOMS: atom_id res chain seq x y z
N MET A 1 -8.34 -51.49 -19.81
CA MET A 1 -8.04 -51.19 -18.38
C MET A 1 -7.20 -49.91 -18.36
N ALA A 2 -7.85 -48.78 -18.22
CA ALA A 2 -7.20 -47.46 -18.33
C ALA A 2 -6.85 -46.95 -16.94
N MET A 3 -5.57 -46.80 -16.69
CA MET A 3 -5.02 -46.31 -15.42
C MET A 3 -5.17 -44.79 -15.40
N ARG A 4 -6.05 -44.29 -14.53
CA ARG A 4 -6.17 -42.84 -14.24
C ARG A 4 -4.99 -42.39 -13.36
N LEU A 5 -4.09 -41.61 -13.93
CA LEU A 5 -3.11 -40.84 -13.14
C LEU A 5 -3.86 -39.80 -12.30
N ARG A 6 -3.81 -39.95 -11.00
CA ARG A 6 -4.24 -38.92 -10.04
C ARG A 6 -3.11 -37.88 -9.94
N SER A 7 -3.39 -36.67 -10.38
CA SER A 7 -2.53 -35.51 -10.11
C SER A 7 -2.53 -35.23 -8.62
N LEU A 8 -1.38 -35.37 -7.97
CA LEU A 8 -1.14 -34.93 -6.60
C LEU A 8 -1.10 -33.38 -6.59
N PRO A 9 -1.78 -32.72 -5.65
CA PRO A 9 -1.62 -31.29 -5.49
C PRO A 9 -0.19 -31.00 -5.02
N VAL A 10 0.52 -30.15 -5.73
CA VAL A 10 1.79 -29.59 -5.31
C VAL A 10 1.49 -28.68 -4.12
N LEU A 11 1.66 -29.19 -2.90
CA LEU A 11 1.68 -28.40 -1.70
C LEU A 11 2.96 -27.55 -1.75
N PHE A 12 2.87 -26.28 -2.05
CA PHE A 12 3.94 -25.34 -1.78
C PHE A 12 4.06 -25.22 -0.25
N LEU A 13 4.96 -26.01 0.33
CA LEU A 13 5.41 -25.78 1.68
C LEU A 13 6.18 -24.45 1.67
N TRP A 14 5.52 -23.39 2.11
CA TRP A 14 6.19 -22.17 2.51
C TRP A 14 7.03 -22.54 3.74
N CYS A 15 8.34 -22.71 3.56
CA CYS A 15 9.27 -22.61 4.67
C CYS A 15 9.12 -21.19 5.22
N SER A 16 8.32 -21.05 6.27
CA SER A 16 8.38 -19.87 7.12
C SER A 16 9.74 -19.92 7.83
N LEU A 17 10.75 -19.37 7.19
CA LEU A 17 11.85 -18.80 7.93
C LEU A 17 11.16 -17.76 8.81
N ALA A 18 11.22 -17.97 10.12
CA ALA A 18 10.78 -16.99 11.10
C ALA A 18 11.74 -15.79 10.97
N ASN A 19 11.54 -14.98 9.94
CA ASN A 19 12.23 -13.71 9.81
C ASN A 19 11.76 -12.86 10.99
N ALA A 20 12.69 -12.25 11.70
CA ALA A 20 12.36 -11.25 12.70
C ALA A 20 11.55 -10.12 12.03
N GLN A 21 10.63 -9.53 12.78
CA GLN A 21 9.88 -8.39 12.30
C GLN A 21 10.87 -7.28 11.91
N PRO A 22 10.79 -6.72 10.68
CA PRO A 22 11.61 -5.59 10.29
C PRO A 22 11.25 -4.36 11.14
N LYS A 23 12.17 -3.41 11.25
CA LYS A 23 11.92 -2.14 11.94
C LYS A 23 11.09 -1.18 11.10
N LEU A 24 11.12 -1.34 9.79
CA LEU A 24 10.47 -0.47 8.83
C LEU A 24 9.86 -1.28 7.68
N ILE A 25 8.63 -0.92 7.29
CA ILE A 25 8.00 -1.36 6.04
C ILE A 25 7.57 -0.11 5.28
N ASP A 26 8.19 0.14 4.14
CA ASP A 26 7.76 1.16 3.21
C ASP A 26 6.63 0.60 2.34
N ALA A 27 5.42 1.10 2.55
CA ALA A 27 4.22 0.63 1.84
C ALA A 27 4.03 1.24 0.45
N HIS A 28 4.88 2.21 0.06
CA HIS A 28 4.70 2.98 -1.17
C HIS A 28 6.06 3.40 -1.76
N LEU A 29 6.62 2.55 -2.63
CA LEU A 29 7.90 2.82 -3.27
C LEU A 29 7.88 2.31 -4.71
N HIS A 30 8.13 3.21 -5.68
CA HIS A 30 8.11 2.88 -7.11
C HIS A 30 9.46 2.38 -7.62
N TYR A 31 9.42 1.28 -8.38
CA TYR A 31 10.56 0.82 -9.17
C TYR A 31 10.65 1.64 -10.46
N ASN A 32 11.83 2.17 -10.74
CA ASN A 32 12.04 3.03 -11.90
C ASN A 32 12.59 2.30 -13.15
N GLY A 33 12.63 0.96 -13.13
CA GLY A 33 13.17 0.14 -14.21
C GLY A 33 14.70 0.01 -14.22
N ASP A 34 15.43 0.69 -13.32
CA ASP A 34 16.88 0.68 -13.26
C ASP A 34 17.40 -0.37 -12.25
N PRO A 35 18.15 -1.41 -12.69
CA PRO A 35 18.77 -2.37 -11.78
C PRO A 35 19.75 -1.74 -10.78
N ALA A 36 20.39 -0.62 -11.13
CA ALA A 36 21.27 0.09 -10.22
C ALA A 36 20.50 0.76 -9.08
N PHE A 37 19.32 1.27 -9.37
CA PHE A 37 18.40 1.74 -8.32
C PHE A 37 18.04 0.61 -7.35
N LEU A 38 17.65 -0.55 -7.87
CA LEU A 38 17.30 -1.70 -7.03
C LEU A 38 18.44 -2.11 -6.09
N LYS A 39 19.68 -2.10 -6.56
CA LYS A 39 20.84 -2.39 -5.73
C LYS A 39 21.02 -1.36 -4.61
N ARG A 40 20.88 -0.07 -4.90
CA ARG A 40 20.95 0.99 -3.88
C ARG A 40 19.80 0.86 -2.87
N LEU A 41 18.59 0.56 -3.34
CA LEU A 41 17.42 0.33 -2.48
C LEU A 41 17.66 -0.82 -1.51
N LEU A 42 18.17 -1.96 -1.98
CA LEU A 42 18.49 -3.10 -1.13
C LEU A 42 19.50 -2.74 -0.04
N THR A 43 20.56 -2.00 -0.38
CA THR A 43 21.50 -1.47 0.60
C THR A 43 20.82 -0.59 1.64
N LYS A 44 19.95 0.32 1.21
CA LYS A 44 19.18 1.21 2.09
C LYS A 44 18.26 0.41 3.04
N LEU A 45 17.58 -0.61 2.53
CA LEU A 45 16.72 -1.47 3.33
C LEU A 45 17.50 -2.33 4.33
N ASP A 46 18.70 -2.79 3.97
CA ASP A 46 19.59 -3.50 4.90
C ASP A 46 20.03 -2.59 6.05
N GLU A 47 20.43 -1.36 5.75
CA GLU A 47 20.80 -0.34 6.77
C GLU A 47 19.65 0.01 7.70
N ALA A 48 18.42 0.10 7.17
CA ALA A 48 17.21 0.45 7.94
C ALA A 48 16.59 -0.76 8.66
N ASP A 49 17.10 -1.98 8.48
CA ASP A 49 16.40 -3.22 8.83
C ASP A 49 14.96 -3.19 8.31
N GLY A 50 14.83 -2.83 7.04
CA GLY A 50 13.57 -2.50 6.38
C GLY A 50 13.12 -3.50 5.34
N LEU A 51 11.86 -3.35 4.93
CA LEU A 51 11.20 -4.05 3.83
C LEU A 51 10.43 -3.00 3.00
N ALA A 52 10.33 -3.17 1.70
CA ALA A 52 9.54 -2.28 0.84
C ALA A 52 8.49 -3.05 0.02
N PHE A 53 7.30 -2.47 -0.09
CA PHE A 53 6.32 -2.83 -1.11
C PHE A 53 6.76 -2.14 -2.40
N LEU A 54 7.35 -2.92 -3.30
CA LEU A 54 7.94 -2.41 -4.54
C LEU A 54 6.90 -2.43 -5.65
N LEU A 55 6.46 -1.26 -6.06
CA LEU A 55 5.52 -1.03 -7.16
C LEU A 55 6.25 -1.21 -8.49
N VAL A 56 5.74 -2.10 -9.32
CA VAL A 56 6.40 -2.53 -10.56
C VAL A 56 5.48 -2.37 -11.75
N ASP A 57 5.85 -1.49 -12.69
CA ASP A 57 5.18 -1.35 -13.98
C ASP A 57 5.23 -2.70 -14.75
N PRO A 58 4.15 -3.13 -15.42
CA PRO A 58 4.13 -4.35 -16.22
C PRO A 58 5.27 -4.50 -17.23
N LYS A 59 5.80 -3.39 -17.75
CA LYS A 59 6.94 -3.40 -18.68
C LYS A 59 8.25 -3.85 -18.02
N ASP A 60 8.43 -3.58 -16.71
CA ASP A 60 9.65 -3.88 -15.96
C ASP A 60 9.57 -5.22 -15.23
N PHE A 61 8.39 -5.86 -15.21
CA PHE A 61 8.10 -7.07 -14.46
C PHE A 61 9.08 -8.22 -14.72
N ASP A 62 9.36 -8.52 -15.99
CA ASP A 62 10.24 -9.65 -16.34
C ASP A 62 11.70 -9.40 -15.92
N GLY A 63 12.11 -8.13 -15.85
CA GLY A 63 13.44 -7.73 -15.43
C GLY A 63 13.67 -7.80 -13.91
N VAL A 64 12.60 -7.71 -13.10
CA VAL A 64 12.75 -7.53 -11.65
C VAL A 64 12.16 -8.68 -10.81
N LYS A 65 11.25 -9.50 -11.35
CA LYS A 65 10.54 -10.55 -10.59
C LYS A 65 11.45 -11.54 -9.86
N GLU A 66 12.55 -11.96 -10.51
CA GLU A 66 13.48 -12.89 -9.87
C GLU A 66 14.28 -12.21 -8.75
N SER A 67 14.63 -10.95 -8.90
CA SER A 67 15.29 -10.17 -7.83
C SER A 67 14.38 -10.00 -6.63
N ILE A 68 13.08 -9.71 -6.82
CA ILE A 68 12.09 -9.64 -5.74
C ILE A 68 12.00 -10.98 -5.01
N LYS A 69 11.96 -12.08 -5.73
CA LYS A 69 11.90 -13.43 -5.17
C LYS A 69 13.16 -13.76 -4.36
N GLN A 70 14.34 -13.43 -4.87
CA GLN A 70 15.64 -13.66 -4.19
C GLN A 70 15.79 -12.83 -2.92
N HIS A 71 15.21 -11.63 -2.90
CA HIS A 71 15.27 -10.68 -1.78
C HIS A 71 13.92 -10.56 -1.06
N SER A 72 13.17 -11.67 -0.93
CA SER A 72 11.83 -11.70 -0.33
C SER A 72 11.78 -11.30 1.16
N ASN A 73 12.93 -11.21 1.81
CA ASN A 73 13.10 -10.65 3.16
C ASN A 73 13.22 -9.12 3.16
N ARG A 74 13.36 -8.47 2.00
CA ARG A 74 13.49 -7.00 1.83
C ARG A 74 12.47 -6.42 0.86
N LEU A 75 11.94 -7.22 -0.07
CA LEU A 75 11.05 -6.76 -1.11
C LEU A 75 9.76 -7.59 -1.16
N VAL A 76 8.65 -6.91 -1.26
CA VAL A 76 7.34 -7.49 -1.55
C VAL A 76 6.85 -6.87 -2.85
N GLY A 77 6.68 -7.67 -3.90
CA GLY A 77 6.23 -7.17 -5.20
C GLY A 77 4.77 -6.72 -5.19
N PHE A 78 4.53 -5.54 -5.72
CA PHE A 78 3.23 -4.98 -6.06
C PHE A 78 3.18 -4.72 -7.57
N GLY A 79 2.20 -5.28 -8.28
CA GLY A 79 2.04 -5.07 -9.71
C GLY A 79 1.20 -3.84 -10.00
N GLU A 80 1.73 -2.87 -10.71
CA GLU A 80 0.94 -1.78 -11.24
C GLU A 80 0.01 -2.29 -12.32
N ILE A 81 -1.26 -1.96 -12.25
CA ILE A 81 -2.28 -2.33 -13.24
C ILE A 81 -3.12 -1.11 -13.59
N GLN A 82 -3.64 -1.11 -14.81
CA GLN A 82 -4.67 -0.16 -15.22
C GLN A 82 -6.03 -0.86 -15.15
N LEU A 83 -6.96 -0.33 -14.34
CA LEU A 83 -8.27 -0.96 -14.08
C LEU A 83 -9.10 -1.18 -15.35
N ASP A 84 -8.91 -0.35 -16.36
CA ASP A 84 -9.66 -0.37 -17.61
C ASP A 84 -9.00 -1.20 -18.72
N GLU A 85 -7.87 -1.86 -18.43
CA GLU A 85 -7.19 -2.70 -19.42
C GLU A 85 -7.96 -4.00 -19.68
N PRO A 86 -8.17 -4.40 -20.96
CA PRO A 86 -8.94 -5.60 -21.31
C PRO A 86 -8.38 -6.89 -20.70
N LYS A 87 -7.07 -6.95 -20.44
CA LYS A 87 -6.36 -8.13 -19.91
C LYS A 87 -5.95 -7.97 -18.45
N VAL A 88 -6.58 -7.08 -17.71
CA VAL A 88 -6.19 -6.79 -16.32
C VAL A 88 -6.24 -8.04 -15.43
N LEU A 89 -7.20 -8.93 -15.60
CA LEU A 89 -7.28 -10.17 -14.82
C LEU A 89 -6.13 -11.13 -15.13
N GLU A 90 -5.69 -11.22 -16.39
CA GLU A 90 -4.51 -12.01 -16.78
C GLU A 90 -3.23 -11.42 -16.18
N GLN A 91 -3.12 -10.10 -16.10
CA GLN A 91 -1.99 -9.42 -15.46
C GLN A 91 -1.95 -9.74 -13.97
N ILE A 92 -3.09 -9.69 -13.27
CA ILE A 92 -3.19 -10.04 -11.84
C ILE A 92 -2.75 -11.50 -11.63
N ASP A 93 -3.23 -12.42 -12.45
CA ASP A 93 -2.85 -13.83 -12.38
C ASP A 93 -1.33 -14.02 -12.58
N ARG A 94 -0.73 -13.27 -13.50
CA ARG A 94 0.71 -13.29 -13.77
C ARG A 94 1.53 -12.77 -12.58
N PHE A 95 1.11 -11.66 -11.98
CA PHE A 95 1.77 -11.13 -10.78
C PHE A 95 1.66 -12.11 -9.61
N HIS A 96 0.46 -12.64 -9.35
CA HIS A 96 0.26 -13.62 -8.30
C HIS A 96 1.12 -14.87 -8.49
N ALA A 97 1.19 -15.42 -9.70
CA ALA A 97 2.00 -16.60 -10.03
C ALA A 97 3.50 -16.38 -9.81
N ALA A 98 3.97 -15.13 -9.91
CA ALA A 98 5.34 -14.74 -9.62
C ALA A 98 5.60 -14.44 -8.12
N GLY A 99 4.60 -14.58 -7.24
CA GLY A 99 4.73 -14.35 -5.82
C GLY A 99 4.53 -12.90 -5.37
N PHE A 100 4.03 -12.04 -6.25
CA PHE A 100 3.62 -10.68 -5.86
C PHE A 100 2.45 -10.74 -4.89
N ARG A 101 2.45 -9.85 -3.90
CA ARG A 101 1.49 -9.84 -2.79
C ARG A 101 0.53 -8.65 -2.85
N GLY A 102 0.68 -7.76 -3.82
CA GLY A 102 -0.17 -6.60 -3.94
C GLY A 102 -0.33 -6.11 -5.37
N LEU A 103 -1.29 -5.20 -5.52
CA LEU A 103 -1.59 -4.45 -6.73
C LEU A 103 -1.49 -2.95 -6.42
N GLY A 104 -1.04 -2.17 -7.37
CA GLY A 104 -0.97 -0.71 -7.25
C GLY A 104 0.43 -0.16 -7.55
N GLU A 105 0.54 1.14 -7.60
CA GLU A 105 -0.47 2.13 -7.23
C GLU A 105 -1.55 2.23 -8.33
N LEU A 106 -2.82 1.99 -7.97
CA LEU A 106 -3.93 2.15 -8.90
C LEU A 106 -4.21 3.63 -9.09
N SER A 107 -4.16 4.13 -10.31
CA SER A 107 -4.31 5.55 -10.63
C SER A 107 -5.07 5.75 -11.94
N GLY A 108 -5.70 6.91 -12.11
CA GLY A 108 -6.32 7.36 -13.35
C GLY A 108 -7.44 6.48 -13.93
N PRO A 109 -8.36 5.90 -13.14
CA PRO A 109 -9.42 5.06 -13.67
C PRO A 109 -10.41 5.86 -14.52
N LYS A 110 -11.05 5.20 -15.49
CA LYS A 110 -12.13 5.80 -16.28
C LYS A 110 -13.47 5.89 -15.55
N ARG A 111 -13.62 5.18 -14.44
CA ARG A 111 -14.80 5.11 -13.58
C ARG A 111 -14.38 5.31 -12.12
N ASN A 112 -15.33 5.53 -11.23
CA ASN A 112 -15.02 5.53 -9.80
C ASN A 112 -14.42 4.18 -9.39
N TYR A 113 -13.50 4.17 -8.44
CA TYR A 113 -12.88 2.93 -7.97
C TYR A 113 -13.92 1.86 -7.54
N ASP A 114 -15.03 2.26 -6.96
CA ASP A 114 -16.11 1.37 -6.51
C ASP A 114 -17.14 1.01 -7.58
N ASP A 115 -16.91 1.38 -8.85
CA ASP A 115 -17.80 1.01 -9.96
C ASP A 115 -17.90 -0.52 -10.07
N PRO A 116 -19.12 -1.06 -10.25
CA PRO A 116 -19.33 -2.50 -10.40
C PRO A 116 -18.52 -3.16 -11.53
N ALA A 117 -18.12 -2.41 -12.55
CA ALA A 117 -17.27 -2.93 -13.62
C ALA A 117 -15.91 -3.43 -13.12
N TYR A 118 -15.40 -2.90 -12.01
CA TYR A 118 -14.14 -3.32 -11.39
C TYR A 118 -14.29 -4.46 -10.37
N ALA A 119 -15.52 -4.89 -10.07
CA ALA A 119 -15.79 -5.98 -9.12
C ALA A 119 -14.99 -7.29 -9.41
N PRO A 120 -14.80 -7.73 -10.66
CA PRO A 120 -13.98 -8.91 -10.95
C PRO A 120 -12.52 -8.77 -10.53
N ILE A 121 -11.97 -7.55 -10.58
CA ILE A 121 -10.59 -7.24 -10.18
C ILE A 121 -10.44 -7.42 -8.66
N TYR A 122 -11.34 -6.81 -7.89
CA TYR A 122 -11.34 -6.91 -6.43
C TYR A 122 -11.60 -8.34 -5.96
N ALA A 123 -12.55 -9.04 -6.57
CA ALA A 123 -12.79 -10.45 -6.27
C ALA A 123 -11.54 -11.31 -6.54
N ARG A 124 -10.77 -11.02 -7.59
CA ARG A 124 -9.53 -11.71 -7.91
C ARG A 124 -8.44 -11.40 -6.89
N ALA A 125 -8.26 -10.14 -6.51
CA ALA A 125 -7.33 -9.73 -5.47
C ALA A 125 -7.68 -10.37 -4.11
N GLU A 126 -8.96 -10.39 -3.73
CA GLU A 126 -9.42 -11.03 -2.49
C GLU A 126 -9.15 -12.54 -2.49
N LYS A 127 -9.42 -13.21 -3.61
CA LYS A 127 -9.13 -14.64 -3.78
C LYS A 127 -7.65 -14.97 -3.55
N TYR A 128 -6.77 -14.08 -3.95
CA TYR A 128 -5.32 -14.27 -3.83
C TYR A 128 -4.74 -13.69 -2.53
N GLY A 129 -5.55 -13.07 -1.69
CA GLY A 129 -5.11 -12.40 -0.46
C GLY A 129 -4.14 -11.25 -0.73
N MET A 130 -4.33 -10.54 -1.83
CA MET A 130 -3.46 -9.43 -2.22
C MET A 130 -3.85 -8.14 -1.51
N PHE A 131 -2.86 -7.31 -1.23
CA PHE A 131 -3.06 -5.90 -0.88
C PHE A 131 -3.45 -5.11 -2.12
N ILE A 132 -4.09 -3.96 -1.92
CA ILE A 132 -4.25 -2.98 -3.00
C ILE A 132 -3.87 -1.60 -2.48
N LEU A 133 -2.92 -0.95 -3.16
CA LEU A 133 -2.56 0.45 -2.97
C LEU A 133 -3.28 1.30 -4.00
N PHE A 134 -4.01 2.31 -3.54
CA PHE A 134 -4.77 3.23 -4.37
C PHE A 134 -4.17 4.63 -4.31
N HIS A 135 -3.87 5.22 -5.45
CA HIS A 135 -3.74 6.67 -5.53
C HIS A 135 -5.05 7.31 -5.08
N THR A 136 -4.98 8.29 -4.19
CA THR A 136 -6.18 9.04 -3.80
C THR A 136 -5.96 10.54 -3.94
N GLY A 137 -6.89 11.19 -4.63
CA GLY A 137 -6.86 12.63 -4.79
C GLY A 137 -6.34 13.13 -6.13
N ILE A 138 -5.69 14.28 -6.09
CA ILE A 138 -5.33 15.02 -7.30
C ILE A 138 -4.05 14.49 -7.92
N VAL A 139 -4.12 14.15 -9.22
CA VAL A 139 -2.94 13.81 -10.03
C VAL A 139 -2.34 15.08 -10.60
N ASN A 140 -1.02 15.19 -10.56
CA ASN A 140 -0.28 16.27 -11.19
C ASN A 140 -0.51 16.28 -12.72
N ARG A 141 -0.79 17.45 -13.27
CA ARG A 141 -1.03 17.66 -14.71
C ARG A 141 0.01 18.53 -15.39
N THR A 142 1.18 18.65 -14.83
CA THR A 142 2.23 19.53 -15.36
C THR A 142 2.97 18.94 -16.55
N THR A 143 2.78 17.65 -16.85
CA THR A 143 3.42 16.99 -17.99
C THR A 143 2.41 16.69 -19.11
N PRO A 144 2.80 16.80 -20.40
CA PRO A 144 1.92 16.52 -21.53
C PRO A 144 1.46 15.06 -21.63
N ASP A 145 2.20 14.16 -21.02
CA ASP A 145 1.98 12.70 -21.13
C ASP A 145 0.85 12.19 -20.22
N ILE A 146 0.38 13.01 -19.28
CA ILE A 146 -0.72 12.65 -18.41
C ILE A 146 -2.03 12.75 -19.18
N PRO A 147 -2.85 11.68 -19.24
CA PRO A 147 -4.11 11.69 -19.95
C PRO A 147 -5.02 12.84 -19.51
N ALA A 148 -5.68 13.49 -20.48
CA ALA A 148 -6.61 14.59 -20.18
C ALA A 148 -7.86 14.13 -19.41
N ASP A 149 -8.26 12.87 -19.57
CA ASP A 149 -9.43 12.26 -18.90
C ASP A 149 -9.07 11.63 -17.54
N ILE A 150 -8.53 12.45 -16.64
CA ILE A 150 -8.34 12.08 -15.24
C ILE A 150 -9.20 12.99 -14.36
N SER A 151 -9.96 12.40 -13.45
CA SER A 151 -10.80 13.15 -12.50
C SER A 151 -10.51 12.70 -11.07
N VAL A 152 -10.31 13.67 -10.18
CA VAL A 152 -10.16 13.42 -8.73
C VAL A 152 -11.40 12.74 -8.15
N ASP A 153 -12.58 13.02 -8.67
CA ASP A 153 -13.82 12.40 -8.18
C ASP A 153 -13.83 10.88 -8.33
N ARG A 154 -13.13 10.35 -9.33
CA ARG A 154 -13.00 8.91 -9.55
C ARG A 154 -12.05 8.23 -8.55
N MET A 155 -11.19 9.00 -7.91
CA MET A 155 -10.13 8.57 -6.99
C MET A 155 -10.34 9.09 -5.57
N ARG A 156 -11.59 9.39 -5.18
CA ARG A 156 -11.87 9.89 -3.84
C ARG A 156 -11.73 8.80 -2.79
N ALA A 157 -11.25 9.18 -1.62
CA ALA A 157 -11.17 8.29 -0.45
C ALA A 157 -12.50 7.59 -0.14
N THR A 158 -13.64 8.26 -0.35
CA THR A 158 -14.98 7.73 -0.09
C THR A 158 -15.33 6.49 -0.89
N THR A 159 -14.75 6.30 -2.07
CA THR A 159 -14.95 5.08 -2.89
C THR A 159 -14.33 3.84 -2.24
N LEU A 160 -13.28 4.02 -1.43
CA LEU A 160 -12.60 2.91 -0.75
C LEU A 160 -13.47 2.32 0.39
N ASP A 161 -14.38 3.09 1.00
CA ASP A 161 -15.33 2.57 2.00
C ASP A 161 -16.20 1.44 1.42
N ASN A 162 -16.74 1.65 0.21
CA ASN A 162 -17.54 0.65 -0.47
C ASN A 162 -16.74 -0.62 -0.80
N ILE A 163 -15.49 -0.45 -1.27
CA ILE A 163 -14.62 -1.57 -1.62
C ILE A 163 -14.27 -2.36 -0.36
N ALA A 164 -13.88 -1.69 0.72
CA ALA A 164 -13.53 -2.31 1.98
C ALA A 164 -14.63 -3.17 2.58
N ARG A 165 -15.88 -2.68 2.50
CA ARG A 165 -17.06 -3.40 3.00
C ARG A 165 -17.44 -4.61 2.14
N ARG A 166 -17.28 -4.50 0.82
CA ARG A 166 -17.60 -5.59 -0.12
C ARG A 166 -16.53 -6.69 -0.12
N TYR A 167 -15.27 -6.32 0.11
CA TYR A 167 -14.10 -7.21 0.05
C TYR A 167 -13.29 -7.14 1.36
N PRO A 168 -13.84 -7.67 2.46
CA PRO A 168 -13.26 -7.47 3.79
C PRO A 168 -11.91 -8.19 4.02
N LYS A 169 -11.53 -9.09 3.13
CA LYS A 169 -10.25 -9.81 3.20
C LYS A 169 -9.12 -9.10 2.45
N ILE A 170 -9.43 -8.08 1.64
CA ILE A 170 -8.41 -7.25 1.02
C ILE A 170 -7.92 -6.24 2.05
N THR A 171 -6.62 -6.06 2.16
CA THR A 171 -6.04 -4.90 2.84
C THR A 171 -5.88 -3.78 1.83
N LEU A 172 -6.55 -2.66 2.08
CA LEU A 172 -6.51 -1.47 1.25
C LEU A 172 -5.54 -0.46 1.87
N ILE A 173 -4.66 0.08 1.05
CA ILE A 173 -3.80 1.21 1.41
C ILE A 173 -4.18 2.36 0.50
N GLY A 174 -4.60 3.48 1.06
CA GLY A 174 -4.82 4.71 0.31
C GLY A 174 -3.59 5.59 0.38
N ALA A 175 -3.03 5.94 -0.76
CA ALA A 175 -1.95 6.89 -0.82
C ALA A 175 -2.44 8.31 -0.53
N HIS A 176 -1.58 9.15 0.07
CA HIS A 176 -1.80 10.59 0.23
C HIS A 176 -2.99 10.99 1.12
N LEU A 177 -3.43 10.09 2.00
CA LEU A 177 -4.52 10.35 2.97
C LEU A 177 -5.78 10.99 2.32
N GLY A 178 -6.17 10.54 1.14
CA GLY A 178 -7.40 11.02 0.49
C GLY A 178 -7.34 12.46 -0.03
N ASN A 179 -6.17 13.01 -0.35
CA ASN A 179 -5.93 14.40 -0.76
C ASN A 179 -6.99 14.95 -1.76
N PRO A 180 -7.73 16.04 -1.44
CA PRO A 180 -7.63 16.88 -0.25
C PRO A 180 -8.64 16.53 0.86
N ASP A 181 -9.41 15.45 0.73
CA ASP A 181 -10.52 15.08 1.62
C ASP A 181 -10.04 14.32 2.88
N TYR A 182 -9.00 14.81 3.55
CA TYR A 182 -8.30 14.15 4.66
C TYR A 182 -9.22 13.72 5.81
N ALA A 183 -10.22 14.56 6.17
CA ALA A 183 -11.15 14.23 7.24
C ALA A 183 -12.02 13.01 6.88
N TRP A 184 -12.46 12.89 5.62
CA TRP A 184 -13.19 11.72 5.14
C TRP A 184 -12.32 10.47 5.17
N ALA A 185 -11.06 10.57 4.74
CA ALA A 185 -10.13 9.45 4.77
C ALA A 185 -9.95 8.91 6.20
N ALA A 186 -9.75 9.81 7.17
CA ALA A 186 -9.61 9.46 8.58
C ALA A 186 -10.87 8.77 9.13
N GLU A 187 -12.07 9.30 8.87
CA GLU A 187 -13.34 8.67 9.31
C GLU A 187 -13.57 7.31 8.66
N ILE A 188 -13.25 7.15 7.38
CA ILE A 188 -13.35 5.85 6.69
C ILE A 188 -12.43 4.83 7.35
N ALA A 189 -11.18 5.20 7.66
CA ALA A 189 -10.25 4.31 8.35
C ALA A 189 -10.75 3.90 9.75
N ARG A 190 -11.43 4.79 10.46
CA ARG A 190 -12.01 4.51 11.78
C ARG A 190 -13.02 3.36 11.74
N TRP A 191 -13.83 3.28 10.69
CA TRP A 191 -14.93 2.32 10.57
C TRP A 191 -14.61 1.07 9.75
N ASN A 192 -13.47 1.05 9.04
CA ASN A 192 -13.05 -0.08 8.23
C ASN A 192 -11.73 -0.68 8.76
N PRO A 193 -11.75 -1.91 9.30
CA PRO A 193 -10.56 -2.54 9.88
C PRO A 193 -9.46 -2.80 8.86
N ASN A 194 -9.81 -2.90 7.59
CA ASN A 194 -8.93 -3.29 6.48
C ASN A 194 -8.45 -2.12 5.60
N ILE A 195 -8.68 -0.85 6.02
CA ILE A 195 -8.13 0.35 5.34
C ILE A 195 -7.03 0.97 6.19
N TYR A 196 -5.95 1.35 5.52
CA TYR A 196 -4.81 2.10 6.03
C TYR A 196 -4.44 3.22 5.08
N TRP A 197 -3.69 4.22 5.55
CA TRP A 197 -3.29 5.37 4.77
C TRP A 197 -1.81 5.65 4.90
N ASP A 198 -1.13 5.99 3.82
CA ASP A 198 0.14 6.68 3.91
C ASP A 198 -0.03 8.21 3.92
N LEU A 199 1.00 8.89 4.35
CA LEU A 199 1.04 10.36 4.44
C LEU A 199 1.99 10.97 3.41
N SER A 200 2.22 10.27 2.30
CA SER A 200 3.03 10.77 1.18
C SER A 200 2.29 11.81 0.35
N GLY A 201 2.93 12.30 -0.70
CA GLY A 201 2.36 13.26 -1.64
C GLY A 201 2.67 14.72 -1.32
N SER A 202 2.87 15.51 -2.37
CA SER A 202 3.43 16.87 -2.30
C SER A 202 2.66 17.84 -1.40
N THR A 203 1.32 17.76 -1.37
CA THR A 203 0.49 18.62 -0.51
C THR A 203 0.60 18.20 0.94
N LEU A 204 0.52 16.90 1.20
CA LEU A 204 0.52 16.35 2.54
C LEU A 204 1.90 16.48 3.21
N ILE A 205 2.98 16.37 2.44
CA ILE A 205 4.34 16.63 2.91
C ILE A 205 4.46 18.00 3.58
N LYS A 206 3.86 19.04 3.00
CA LYS A 206 3.84 20.37 3.62
C LYS A 206 3.00 20.42 4.89
N LYS A 207 1.95 19.61 4.99
CA LYS A 207 1.08 19.54 6.17
C LYS A 207 1.67 18.71 7.29
N GLN A 208 2.69 17.90 7.05
CA GLN A 208 3.38 17.15 8.10
C GLN A 208 4.04 18.05 9.16
N GLU A 209 4.27 19.32 8.85
CA GLU A 209 4.70 20.33 9.81
C GLU A 209 3.53 20.94 10.60
N ASP A 210 2.29 20.72 10.18
CA ASP A 210 1.07 21.14 10.88
C ASP A 210 0.55 20.03 11.81
N TYR A 211 1.19 19.87 12.94
CA TYR A 211 0.82 18.83 13.90
C TYR A 211 -0.59 18.99 14.47
N THR A 212 -1.07 20.22 14.59
CA THR A 212 -2.45 20.49 15.05
C THR A 212 -3.46 19.90 14.07
N PHE A 213 -3.18 20.03 12.76
CA PHE A 213 -4.00 19.44 11.72
C PHE A 213 -4.11 17.92 11.90
N PHE A 214 -2.98 17.20 12.06
CA PHE A 214 -3.01 15.75 12.23
C PHE A 214 -3.77 15.31 13.48
N LYS A 215 -3.58 16.01 14.63
CA LYS A 215 -4.36 15.75 15.84
C LYS A 215 -5.86 15.97 15.65
N SER A 216 -6.26 16.90 14.81
CA SER A 216 -7.66 17.21 14.55
C SER A 216 -8.38 16.13 13.76
N ILE A 217 -7.69 15.38 12.91
CA ILE A 217 -8.27 14.33 12.08
C ILE A 217 -8.08 12.92 12.65
N PHE A 218 -6.97 12.65 13.35
CA PHE A 218 -6.71 11.39 14.06
C PHE A 218 -6.99 11.51 15.55
N TRP A 219 -8.20 11.92 15.91
CA TRP A 219 -8.59 12.32 17.25
C TRP A 219 -9.13 11.18 18.13
N TRP A 220 -9.55 10.05 17.55
CA TRP A 220 -10.19 8.96 18.28
C TRP A 220 -9.18 8.01 18.92
N SER A 221 -9.61 7.41 20.01
CA SER A 221 -8.96 6.26 20.66
C SER A 221 -10.05 5.42 21.30
N ASP A 222 -9.71 4.24 21.80
CA ASP A 222 -10.65 3.38 22.52
C ASP A 222 -11.29 4.08 23.72
N ILE A 223 -10.54 5.01 24.33
CA ILE A 223 -11.00 5.78 25.49
C ILE A 223 -11.83 6.99 25.06
N ALA A 224 -11.41 7.70 24.02
CA ALA A 224 -12.01 8.96 23.60
C ALA A 224 -13.26 8.80 22.72
N SER A 225 -13.56 7.62 22.22
CA SER A 225 -14.70 7.39 21.36
C SER A 225 -15.43 6.08 21.70
N PRO A 226 -16.59 6.14 22.35
CA PRO A 226 -17.39 4.96 22.69
C PRO A 226 -17.88 4.21 21.46
N HIS A 227 -17.79 4.81 20.27
CA HIS A 227 -18.19 4.21 19.00
C HIS A 227 -17.03 3.61 18.22
N SER A 228 -15.77 3.74 18.67
CA SER A 228 -14.66 3.02 18.08
C SER A 228 -14.79 1.53 18.37
N PRO A 229 -14.45 0.66 17.41
CA PRO A 229 -14.45 -0.78 17.66
C PRO A 229 -13.56 -1.13 18.85
N LYS A 230 -14.06 -1.93 19.79
CA LYS A 230 -13.25 -2.38 20.94
C LYS A 230 -12.02 -3.15 20.45
N GLY A 231 -10.85 -2.82 21.01
CA GLY A 231 -9.58 -3.42 20.62
C GLY A 231 -9.08 -3.02 19.24
N GLY A 232 -9.72 -2.02 18.62
CA GLY A 232 -9.21 -1.42 17.39
C GLY A 232 -7.94 -0.61 17.64
N PRO A 233 -7.08 -0.41 16.64
CA PRO A 233 -5.90 0.41 16.76
C PRO A 233 -6.27 1.85 17.12
N SER A 234 -5.37 2.58 17.79
CA SER A 234 -5.49 4.03 17.93
C SER A 234 -5.58 4.66 16.53
N ALA A 235 -6.14 5.87 16.44
CA ALA A 235 -6.33 6.54 15.16
C ALA A 235 -5.05 6.58 14.31
N PHE A 236 -3.92 6.92 14.94
CA PHE A 236 -2.64 6.97 14.26
C PHE A 236 -2.15 5.60 13.75
N GLU A 237 -2.55 4.48 14.34
CA GLU A 237 -2.19 3.15 13.85
C GLU A 237 -2.93 2.75 12.56
N LYS A 238 -3.82 3.60 12.07
CA LYS A 238 -4.38 3.54 10.71
C LYS A 238 -3.48 4.16 9.66
N VAL A 239 -2.40 4.81 10.09
CA VAL A 239 -1.32 5.29 9.23
C VAL A 239 -0.30 4.17 9.06
N VAL A 240 0.28 4.07 7.88
CA VAL A 240 1.46 3.24 7.56
C VAL A 240 2.52 4.13 6.93
N PHE A 241 3.78 3.76 7.09
CA PHE A 241 4.85 4.50 6.45
C PHE A 241 4.81 4.24 4.93
N GLY A 242 4.88 5.30 4.14
CA GLY A 242 5.03 5.28 2.69
C GLY A 242 5.90 6.46 2.27
N SER A 243 6.99 6.20 1.56
CA SER A 243 7.91 7.24 1.12
C SER A 243 7.47 7.93 -0.18
N ASP A 244 6.77 7.20 -1.04
CA ASP A 244 6.43 7.63 -2.41
C ASP A 244 7.69 8.01 -3.21
N VAL A 245 8.79 7.25 -3.01
CA VAL A 245 9.99 7.40 -3.82
C VAL A 245 9.64 7.10 -5.26
N PHE A 246 9.79 8.12 -6.10
CA PHE A 246 9.53 8.07 -7.53
C PHE A 246 10.76 8.51 -8.31
N GLY A 247 11.01 7.93 -9.48
CA GLY A 247 12.15 8.32 -10.33
C GLY A 247 13.55 7.90 -9.83
N GLY A 248 13.63 7.22 -8.69
CA GLY A 248 14.91 6.69 -8.18
C GLY A 248 15.66 7.60 -7.23
N GLU A 249 15.04 8.65 -6.72
CA GLU A 249 15.60 9.59 -5.74
C GLU A 249 15.46 9.04 -4.31
N LEU A 250 16.39 8.13 -3.92
CA LEU A 250 16.35 7.47 -2.59
C LEU A 250 16.52 8.43 -1.40
N GLU A 251 17.00 9.64 -1.63
CA GLU A 251 17.07 10.68 -0.59
C GLU A 251 15.67 11.05 -0.09
N GLU A 252 14.62 10.87 -0.89
CA GLU A 252 13.24 11.10 -0.45
C GLU A 252 12.82 10.08 0.61
N PHE A 253 13.32 8.84 0.56
CA PHE A 253 13.11 7.86 1.61
C PHE A 253 13.53 8.38 3.00
N ASP A 254 14.76 8.91 3.10
CA ASP A 254 15.26 9.44 4.37
C ASP A 254 14.49 10.68 4.81
N ARG A 255 14.16 11.56 3.87
CA ARG A 255 13.35 12.76 4.15
C ARG A 255 11.94 12.41 4.63
N ALA A 256 11.32 11.42 4.01
CA ALA A 256 10.01 10.93 4.43
C ALA A 256 10.07 10.33 5.85
N LEU A 257 11.06 9.49 6.12
CA LEU A 257 11.24 8.85 7.41
C LEU A 257 11.43 9.90 8.54
N ASP A 258 12.28 10.89 8.31
CA ASP A 258 12.51 11.99 9.26
C ASP A 258 11.22 12.81 9.51
N ARG A 259 10.45 13.11 8.47
CA ARG A 259 9.16 13.81 8.60
C ARG A 259 8.14 13.02 9.41
N TYR A 260 8.02 11.70 9.16
CA TYR A 260 7.12 10.87 9.95
C TYR A 260 7.51 10.87 11.43
N HIS A 261 8.77 10.66 11.77
CA HIS A 261 9.24 10.68 13.15
C HIS A 261 8.92 12.02 13.84
N LYS A 262 9.30 13.13 13.23
CA LYS A 262 9.04 14.47 13.77
C LYS A 262 7.55 14.74 14.02
N MET A 263 6.71 14.35 13.07
CA MET A 263 5.26 14.53 13.15
C MET A 263 4.67 13.66 14.28
N LEU A 264 5.03 12.39 14.33
CA LEU A 264 4.50 11.44 15.31
C LEU A 264 4.92 11.85 16.74
N ASP A 265 6.18 12.25 16.93
CA ASP A 265 6.69 12.73 18.21
C ASP A 265 5.95 13.99 18.66
N ALA A 266 5.79 14.98 17.80
CA ALA A 266 5.09 16.21 18.11
C ALA A 266 3.58 16.02 18.32
N CYS A 267 2.98 15.00 17.69
CA CYS A 267 1.62 14.58 17.97
C CYS A 267 1.49 13.82 19.30
N GLY A 268 2.60 13.43 19.92
CA GLY A 268 2.60 12.66 21.14
C GLY A 268 2.16 11.21 20.95
N VAL A 269 2.40 10.65 19.75
CA VAL A 269 2.09 9.25 19.44
C VAL A 269 3.02 8.34 20.24
N PRO A 270 2.49 7.40 21.04
CA PRO A 270 3.32 6.54 21.86
C PRO A 270 4.31 5.69 21.04
N PRO A 271 5.50 5.36 21.54
CA PRO A 271 6.50 4.57 20.82
C PRO A 271 5.99 3.23 20.27
N GLU A 272 5.10 2.54 20.99
CA GLU A 272 4.48 1.30 20.53
C GLU A 272 3.58 1.53 19.30
N ALA A 273 2.79 2.59 19.30
CA ALA A 273 1.96 2.94 18.14
C ALA A 273 2.85 3.36 16.94
N GLN A 274 3.95 4.10 17.20
CA GLN A 274 4.92 4.42 16.15
C GLN A 274 5.53 3.15 15.54
N ALA A 275 5.93 2.17 16.38
CA ALA A 275 6.44 0.90 15.88
C ALA A 275 5.41 0.14 15.02
N ASN A 276 4.12 0.25 15.34
CA ASN A 276 3.05 -0.31 14.51
C ASN A 276 2.90 0.43 13.18
N ILE A 277 3.00 1.75 13.17
CA ILE A 277 2.96 2.57 11.95
C ILE A 277 4.13 2.23 11.03
N PHE A 278 5.34 2.15 11.56
CA PHE A 278 6.53 1.89 10.76
C PHE A 278 6.63 0.45 10.25
N ALA A 279 6.14 -0.55 11.00
CA ALA A 279 6.26 -1.92 10.56
C ALA A 279 5.17 -2.87 11.10
N GLY A 280 4.87 -2.81 12.39
CA GLY A 280 4.14 -3.86 13.09
C GLY A 280 2.78 -4.18 12.48
N THR A 281 2.03 -3.17 12.05
CA THR A 281 0.71 -3.34 11.41
C THR A 281 0.82 -4.15 10.12
N LEU A 282 1.64 -3.70 9.17
CA LEU A 282 1.79 -4.39 7.88
C LEU A 282 2.45 -5.75 8.03
N TRP A 283 3.41 -5.89 8.95
CA TRP A 283 4.05 -7.18 9.24
C TRP A 283 3.05 -8.23 9.72
N ARG A 284 2.18 -7.87 10.65
CA ARG A 284 1.11 -8.77 11.13
C ARG A 284 0.16 -9.18 10.02
N ILE A 285 -0.12 -8.29 9.08
CA ILE A 285 -1.03 -8.58 7.96
C ILE A 285 -0.35 -9.49 6.92
N LEU A 286 0.91 -9.23 6.60
CA LEU A 286 1.69 -10.04 5.65
C LEU A 286 1.84 -11.51 6.10
N ASN A 287 1.82 -11.76 7.40
CA ASN A 287 2.07 -13.08 8.00
C ASN A 287 0.80 -13.78 8.52
N LYS A 288 -0.38 -13.27 8.19
CA LYS A 288 -1.66 -13.96 8.41
C LYS A 288 -1.93 -14.98 7.32
#